data_0f09eedefe3cf71a7065f40876d30bda
#
_entry.id   0f09eedefe3cf71a7065f40876d30bda
#
_cell.length_a   1.000
_cell.length_b   1.000
_cell.length_c   1.000
_cell.angle_alpha   90.00
_cell.angle_beta   90.00
_cell.angle_gamma   90.00
#
_symmetry.space_group_name_H-M   'P 1'
#
loop_
_entity.id
_entity.type
_entity.pdbx_description
1 polymer ?
#
loop_
_entity_poly.entity_id
_entity_poly.type
_entity_poly.pdbx_seq_one_letter_code
_entity_poly.pdbx_strand_id
1 'polypeptide(L)'
;MTDYREELLDVRAFPTEDVIRLQNAFHAEFPKADACMEYADGTLRFLLCQLDVIKYREFIEALEIDGALKQAAFEIVNKIGSYGIRGSKRHFAGYNAERKVSNRKAKEQNRGKHYYANDNDFPKENNPLPAEFENKIVCADSLEYLKKLPDNCIDIIFTSPPYNFGLEYDTHNDTAGWNAYYDMLFGIFRECIRVLKYGGRFVVNIQPLYSDYIPAHHIISSFFLENKMIWKGEILWEKNNYNCKMCSYGSWKSPSSPYLKYTWEFIEVYCKGDLKKPGKAANADITADEFKSWVVAKWSIAPERHMKEFGHPAMFPESLVERVLKLFSFKNDVVLDPFNGAGTTTVVAKKTGRRYLGIDISQEYCDTAEKRIADAPAPQ
;
A
#
# COMPACT_ATOMS: atom_id res chain seq x y z
N MET A 1 -29.64 27.73 -10.00
CA MET A 1 -29.56 27.73 -8.54
C MET A 1 -28.12 27.44 -8.18
N THR A 2 -27.52 28.31 -7.41
CA THR A 2 -26.13 28.13 -6.92
C THR A 2 -26.20 27.05 -5.88
N ASP A 3 -25.47 25.94 -6.06
CA ASP A 3 -25.49 24.78 -5.19
C ASP A 3 -24.53 25.09 -4.02
N TYR A 4 -25.08 25.54 -2.91
CA TYR A 4 -24.33 25.81 -1.68
C TYR A 4 -24.13 24.53 -0.91
N ARG A 5 -22.91 24.33 -0.40
CA ARG A 5 -22.64 23.34 0.64
C ARG A 5 -22.94 23.95 1.99
N GLU A 6 -23.68 23.23 2.80
CA GLU A 6 -24.05 23.61 4.15
C GLU A 6 -23.18 22.87 5.17
N GLU A 7 -22.61 23.63 6.11
CA GLU A 7 -21.95 23.11 7.30
C GLU A 7 -22.49 23.82 8.54
N LEU A 8 -22.71 23.07 9.61
CA LEU A 8 -23.28 23.58 10.85
C LEU A 8 -22.26 23.52 11.97
N LEU A 9 -22.15 24.61 12.73
CA LEU A 9 -21.36 24.72 13.95
C LEU A 9 -22.29 25.03 15.12
N ASP A 10 -22.29 24.16 16.14
CA ASP A 10 -22.92 24.48 17.42
C ASP A 10 -22.08 25.52 18.16
N VAL A 11 -22.64 26.69 18.38
CA VAL A 11 -21.94 27.83 18.98
C VAL A 11 -22.51 28.23 20.34
N ARG A 12 -23.34 27.40 20.96
CA ARG A 12 -23.96 27.66 22.28
C ARG A 12 -22.93 27.76 23.40
N ALA A 13 -21.77 27.18 23.26
CA ALA A 13 -20.67 27.24 24.22
C ALA A 13 -19.81 28.51 24.10
N PHE A 14 -20.00 29.35 23.06
CA PHE A 14 -19.18 30.52 22.81
C PHE A 14 -19.94 31.81 23.13
N PRO A 15 -19.22 32.91 23.41
CA PRO A 15 -19.85 34.22 23.64
C PRO A 15 -20.65 34.67 22.40
N THR A 16 -21.92 34.95 22.58
CA THR A 16 -22.83 35.32 21.47
C THR A 16 -22.35 36.57 20.72
N GLU A 17 -21.72 37.51 21.42
CA GLU A 17 -21.15 38.71 20.83
C GLU A 17 -20.04 38.40 19.83
N ASP A 18 -19.18 37.42 20.14
CA ASP A 18 -18.10 36.97 19.24
C ASP A 18 -18.63 36.21 18.03
N VAL A 19 -19.70 35.42 18.20
CA VAL A 19 -20.38 34.74 17.08
C VAL A 19 -20.98 35.78 16.12
N ILE A 20 -21.66 36.83 16.66
CA ILE A 20 -22.23 37.89 15.84
C ILE A 20 -21.12 38.70 15.16
N ARG A 21 -20.02 38.98 15.86
CA ARG A 21 -18.86 39.68 15.30
C ARG A 21 -18.24 38.86 14.15
N LEU A 22 -18.06 37.57 14.33
CA LEU A 22 -17.58 36.66 13.28
C LEU A 22 -18.50 36.72 12.05
N GLN A 23 -19.82 36.58 12.22
CA GLN A 23 -20.78 36.63 11.13
C GLN A 23 -20.74 37.98 10.37
N ASN A 24 -20.75 39.10 11.08
CA ASN A 24 -20.76 40.42 10.48
C ASN A 24 -19.45 40.71 9.70
N ALA A 25 -18.31 40.36 10.30
CA ALA A 25 -17.02 40.53 9.64
C ALA A 25 -16.90 39.62 8.42
N PHE A 26 -17.41 38.38 8.50
CA PHE A 26 -17.44 37.49 7.36
C PHE A 26 -18.25 38.02 6.20
N HIS A 27 -19.42 38.60 6.44
CA HIS A 27 -20.26 39.22 5.40
C HIS A 27 -19.63 40.47 4.78
N ALA A 28 -18.80 41.19 5.53
CA ALA A 28 -18.07 42.35 5.01
C ALA A 28 -16.92 41.95 4.09
N GLU A 29 -16.28 40.80 4.35
CA GLU A 29 -15.07 40.32 3.68
C GLU A 29 -15.36 39.43 2.47
N PHE A 30 -16.44 38.62 2.54
CA PHE A 30 -16.78 37.62 1.54
C PHE A 30 -18.12 37.93 0.84
N PRO A 31 -18.16 37.97 -0.53
CA PRO A 31 -19.42 38.18 -1.26
C PRO A 31 -20.45 37.09 -0.95
N LYS A 32 -21.71 37.47 -0.72
CA LYS A 32 -22.81 36.53 -0.45
C LYS A 32 -22.99 35.46 -1.54
N ALA A 33 -22.63 35.80 -2.78
CA ALA A 33 -22.69 34.83 -3.90
C ALA A 33 -21.66 33.70 -3.77
N ASP A 34 -20.57 33.93 -3.07
CA ASP A 34 -19.48 32.97 -2.89
C ASP A 34 -19.62 32.18 -1.58
N ALA A 35 -20.00 32.86 -0.50
CA ALA A 35 -20.20 32.26 0.80
C ALA A 35 -21.11 33.10 1.69
N CYS A 36 -21.88 32.49 2.56
CA CYS A 36 -22.73 33.14 3.53
C CYS A 36 -22.63 32.44 4.89
N MET A 37 -22.78 33.22 5.96
CA MET A 37 -22.77 32.75 7.33
C MET A 37 -24.02 33.26 8.04
N GLU A 38 -24.81 32.36 8.62
CA GLU A 38 -26.08 32.68 9.28
C GLU A 38 -26.09 32.13 10.70
N TYR A 39 -26.30 32.99 11.69
CA TYR A 39 -26.47 32.60 13.07
C TYR A 39 -27.94 32.57 13.45
N ALA A 40 -28.42 31.41 13.93
CA ALA A 40 -29.76 31.24 14.47
C ALA A 40 -29.75 30.14 15.53
N ASP A 41 -30.50 30.33 16.61
CA ASP A 41 -30.78 29.33 17.65
C ASP A 41 -29.54 28.58 18.21
N GLY A 42 -28.44 29.31 18.41
CA GLY A 42 -27.19 28.73 18.92
C GLY A 42 -26.41 27.92 17.90
N THR A 43 -26.75 28.03 16.64
CA THR A 43 -26.06 27.36 15.51
C THR A 43 -25.58 28.38 14.51
N LEU A 44 -24.34 28.29 14.10
CA LEU A 44 -23.77 29.04 13.00
C LEU A 44 -23.76 28.18 11.75
N ARG A 45 -24.51 28.60 10.74
CA ARG A 45 -24.69 27.92 9.48
C ARG A 45 -23.80 28.54 8.43
N PHE A 46 -22.91 27.74 7.85
CA PHE A 46 -22.04 28.13 6.74
C PHE A 46 -22.64 27.62 5.43
N LEU A 47 -22.91 28.51 4.51
CA LEU A 47 -23.35 28.25 3.15
C LEU A 47 -22.19 28.59 2.21
N LEU A 48 -21.56 27.59 1.62
CA LEU A 48 -20.32 27.75 0.88
C LEU A 48 -20.51 27.31 -0.58
N CYS A 49 -20.30 28.23 -1.52
CA CYS A 49 -20.25 27.94 -2.95
C CYS A 49 -18.81 28.08 -3.48
N GLN A 50 -18.17 29.18 -3.14
CA GLN A 50 -16.78 29.48 -3.49
C GLN A 50 -16.16 30.24 -2.32
N LEU A 51 -15.10 29.69 -1.70
CA LEU A 51 -14.40 30.40 -0.63
C LEU A 51 -12.89 30.31 -0.88
N ASP A 52 -12.21 31.44 -0.89
CA ASP A 52 -10.74 31.46 -0.85
C ASP A 52 -10.27 31.10 0.56
N VAL A 53 -9.72 29.90 0.70
CA VAL A 53 -9.33 29.35 2.01
C VAL A 53 -8.13 30.05 2.60
N ILE A 54 -7.20 30.54 1.78
CA ILE A 54 -6.05 31.31 2.28
C ILE A 54 -6.57 32.61 2.87
N LYS A 55 -7.37 33.33 2.10
CA LYS A 55 -8.00 34.57 2.53
C LYS A 55 -8.87 34.35 3.78
N TYR A 56 -9.61 33.22 3.83
CA TYR A 56 -10.43 32.88 5.02
C TYR A 56 -9.58 32.62 6.26
N ARG A 57 -8.46 31.93 6.12
CA ARG A 57 -7.55 31.69 7.25
C ARG A 57 -6.94 33.00 7.75
N GLU A 58 -6.43 33.82 6.88
CA GLU A 58 -5.90 35.15 7.22
C GLU A 58 -6.96 36.01 7.90
N PHE A 59 -8.19 35.97 7.39
CA PHE A 59 -9.34 36.65 7.98
C PHE A 59 -9.63 36.18 9.40
N ILE A 60 -9.75 34.86 9.64
CA ILE A 60 -10.01 34.30 10.97
C ILE A 60 -8.84 34.61 11.93
N GLU A 61 -7.60 34.52 11.47
CA GLU A 61 -6.42 34.83 12.30
C GLU A 61 -6.42 36.30 12.76
N ALA A 62 -6.80 37.20 11.89
CA ALA A 62 -6.84 38.64 12.17
C ALA A 62 -8.03 39.07 13.08
N LEU A 63 -9.06 38.23 13.21
CA LEU A 63 -10.27 38.58 13.93
C LEU A 63 -10.04 38.49 15.47
N GLU A 64 -10.43 39.50 16.19
CA GLU A 64 -10.38 39.53 17.67
C GLU A 64 -11.66 38.93 18.26
N ILE A 65 -11.69 37.60 18.40
CA ILE A 65 -12.78 36.80 19.00
C ILE A 65 -12.19 35.69 19.85
N ASP A 66 -13.05 34.97 20.58
CA ASP A 66 -12.65 33.83 21.42
C ASP A 66 -11.79 32.80 20.65
N GLY A 67 -10.72 32.36 21.28
CA GLY A 67 -9.74 31.48 20.65
C GLY A 67 -10.31 30.07 20.27
N ALA A 68 -11.24 29.57 21.08
CA ALA A 68 -11.87 28.28 20.81
C ALA A 68 -12.89 28.42 19.68
N LEU A 69 -13.58 29.55 19.53
CA LEU A 69 -14.44 29.87 18.38
C LEU A 69 -13.63 30.01 17.10
N LYS A 70 -12.45 30.66 17.16
CA LYS A 70 -11.50 30.69 16.02
C LYS A 70 -11.14 29.29 15.56
N GLN A 71 -10.73 28.43 16.49
CA GLN A 71 -10.34 27.05 16.18
C GLN A 71 -11.50 26.26 15.58
N ALA A 72 -12.70 26.39 16.14
CA ALA A 72 -13.90 25.74 15.61
C ALA A 72 -14.25 26.22 14.19
N ALA A 73 -14.11 27.51 13.91
CA ALA A 73 -14.31 28.06 12.57
C ALA A 73 -13.25 27.56 11.55
N PHE A 74 -12.01 27.39 11.98
CA PHE A 74 -10.97 26.73 11.15
C PHE A 74 -11.29 25.27 10.85
N GLU A 75 -11.78 24.51 11.83
CA GLU A 75 -12.08 23.10 11.64
C GLU A 75 -13.21 22.86 10.65
N ILE A 76 -14.19 23.75 10.55
CA ILE A 76 -15.23 23.68 9.51
C ILE A 76 -14.62 23.70 8.13
N VAL A 77 -13.67 24.57 7.86
CA VAL A 77 -13.00 24.65 6.57
C VAL A 77 -12.19 23.38 6.28
N ASN A 78 -11.60 22.78 7.29
CA ASN A 78 -10.88 21.52 7.15
C ASN A 78 -11.81 20.31 6.88
N LYS A 79 -13.07 20.36 7.35
CA LYS A 79 -14.10 19.34 7.06
C LYS A 79 -14.63 19.39 5.62
N ILE A 80 -14.46 20.51 4.94
CA ILE A 80 -15.04 20.74 3.61
C ILE A 80 -14.28 19.99 2.49
N GLY A 81 -13.16 19.33 2.78
CA GLY A 81 -12.49 18.41 1.83
C GLY A 81 -11.66 19.11 0.76
N SER A 82 -11.36 18.41 -0.30
CA SER A 82 -10.39 18.79 -1.31
C SER A 82 -10.73 20.07 -2.09
N TYR A 83 -9.67 20.77 -2.47
CA TYR A 83 -9.74 22.02 -3.23
C TYR A 83 -9.54 21.77 -4.72
N GLY A 84 -10.42 22.36 -5.56
CA GLY A 84 -10.20 22.50 -6.99
C GLY A 84 -9.74 23.92 -7.33
N ILE A 85 -9.04 24.09 -8.45
CA ILE A 85 -8.74 25.38 -9.04
C ILE A 85 -9.55 25.49 -10.32
N ARG A 86 -10.36 26.54 -10.47
CA ARG A 86 -11.08 26.85 -11.68
C ARG A 86 -10.74 28.27 -12.10
N GLY A 87 -9.98 28.39 -13.16
CA GLY A 87 -9.33 29.67 -13.52
C GLY A 87 -8.26 30.03 -12.47
N SER A 88 -8.24 31.30 -12.01
CA SER A 88 -7.33 31.77 -10.94
C SER A 88 -7.91 31.64 -9.54
N LYS A 89 -9.13 31.13 -9.38
CA LYS A 89 -9.82 31.01 -8.09
C LYS A 89 -9.81 29.57 -7.61
N ARG A 90 -9.57 29.38 -6.30
CA ARG A 90 -9.77 28.09 -5.63
C ARG A 90 -11.24 27.88 -5.35
N HIS A 91 -11.74 26.71 -5.73
CA HIS A 91 -13.11 26.30 -5.49
C HIS A 91 -13.12 25.13 -4.51
N PHE A 92 -14.09 25.12 -3.61
CA PHE A 92 -14.39 23.93 -2.84
C PHE A 92 -15.07 22.91 -3.74
N ALA A 93 -14.42 21.79 -3.95
CA ALA A 93 -15.08 20.60 -4.46
C ALA A 93 -15.41 19.72 -3.26
N GLY A 94 -16.66 19.52 -2.94
CA GLY A 94 -17.06 18.51 -1.95
C GLY A 94 -16.52 17.15 -2.39
N TYR A 95 -16.03 16.33 -1.43
CA TYR A 95 -15.48 14.99 -1.67
C TYR A 95 -16.36 14.13 -2.59
N ASN A 96 -17.70 14.30 -2.53
CA ASN A 96 -18.65 13.63 -3.43
C ASN A 96 -18.72 14.27 -4.83
N ALA A 97 -18.36 15.55 -5.00
CA ALA A 97 -18.31 16.19 -6.31
C ALA A 97 -17.04 15.82 -7.08
N GLU A 98 -15.91 15.62 -6.41
CA GLU A 98 -14.70 15.05 -7.02
C GLU A 98 -14.90 13.61 -7.50
N ARG A 99 -15.69 12.81 -6.76
CA ARG A 99 -16.09 11.45 -7.20
C ARG A 99 -16.96 11.47 -8.45
N LYS A 100 -17.68 12.56 -8.73
CA LYS A 100 -18.40 12.77 -9.98
C LYS A 100 -17.48 13.38 -11.05
N VAL A 101 -16.29 12.85 -11.24
CA VAL A 101 -15.53 13.09 -12.46
C VAL A 101 -16.37 12.55 -13.61
N SER A 102 -17.07 13.45 -14.31
CA SER A 102 -17.82 13.10 -15.50
C SER A 102 -16.92 12.30 -16.43
N ASN A 103 -17.40 11.15 -16.92
CA ASN A 103 -16.67 10.23 -17.77
C ASN A 103 -15.45 9.52 -17.11
N ARG A 104 -15.52 9.19 -15.81
CA ARG A 104 -14.47 8.42 -15.13
C ARG A 104 -14.10 7.16 -15.93
N LYS A 105 -15.11 6.44 -16.43
CA LYS A 105 -14.91 5.23 -17.23
C LYS A 105 -14.14 5.50 -18.53
N ALA A 106 -14.46 6.59 -19.23
CA ALA A 106 -13.73 6.99 -20.44
C ALA A 106 -12.30 7.49 -20.12
N LYS A 107 -12.11 8.18 -18.97
CA LYS A 107 -10.77 8.59 -18.50
C LYS A 107 -9.92 7.40 -18.09
N GLU A 108 -10.50 6.41 -17.44
CA GLU A 108 -9.81 5.14 -17.11
C GLU A 108 -9.45 4.36 -18.38
N GLN A 109 -10.34 4.30 -19.37
CA GLN A 109 -10.04 3.70 -20.66
C GLN A 109 -8.98 4.46 -21.45
N ASN A 110 -8.98 5.80 -21.39
CA ASN A 110 -7.94 6.60 -22.05
C ASN A 110 -6.58 6.49 -21.34
N ARG A 111 -6.55 6.36 -20.02
CA ARG A 111 -5.33 6.01 -19.28
C ARG A 111 -4.80 4.64 -19.69
N GLY A 112 -5.68 3.65 -19.86
CA GLY A 112 -5.31 2.32 -20.30
C GLY A 112 -4.65 2.27 -21.67
N LYS A 113 -4.95 3.22 -22.57
CA LYS A 113 -4.32 3.31 -23.91
C LYS A 113 -2.84 3.66 -23.89
N HIS A 114 -2.34 4.21 -22.81
CA HIS A 114 -0.95 4.65 -22.67
C HIS A 114 -0.13 3.74 -21.74
N TYR A 115 -0.71 2.66 -21.21
CA TYR A 115 0.05 1.71 -20.43
C TYR A 115 0.97 0.89 -21.34
N TYR A 116 2.24 0.73 -20.92
CA TYR A 116 3.22 -0.16 -21.55
C TYR A 116 2.74 -1.62 -21.60
N ALA A 117 1.78 -2.00 -20.72
CA ALA A 117 1.18 -3.33 -20.64
C ALA A 117 -0.18 -3.44 -21.35
N ASN A 118 -0.57 -2.46 -22.16
CA ASN A 118 -1.89 -2.44 -22.81
C ASN A 118 -2.02 -3.53 -23.90
N ASP A 119 -0.91 -3.97 -24.44
CA ASP A 119 -0.78 -5.03 -25.44
C ASP A 119 -0.52 -6.41 -24.81
N ASN A 120 -0.86 -6.59 -23.51
CA ASN A 120 -0.76 -7.90 -22.89
C ASN A 120 -1.77 -8.88 -23.51
N ASP A 121 -1.35 -10.13 -23.62
CA ASP A 121 -2.12 -11.26 -24.14
C ASP A 121 -2.49 -12.29 -23.05
N PHE A 122 -2.45 -11.90 -21.79
CA PHE A 122 -2.78 -12.78 -20.68
C PHE A 122 -4.18 -13.39 -20.81
N PRO A 123 -4.32 -14.72 -20.66
CA PRO A 123 -5.64 -15.37 -20.60
C PRO A 123 -6.49 -14.77 -19.47
N LYS A 124 -7.74 -14.45 -19.78
CA LYS A 124 -8.66 -13.79 -18.83
C LYS A 124 -9.44 -14.77 -17.97
N GLU A 125 -9.48 -16.04 -18.36
CA GLU A 125 -10.17 -17.08 -17.62
C GLU A 125 -9.36 -17.47 -16.38
N ASN A 126 -10.00 -17.40 -15.22
CA ASN A 126 -9.38 -17.76 -13.96
C ASN A 126 -9.85 -19.14 -13.52
N ASN A 127 -8.91 -19.96 -13.08
CA ASN A 127 -9.14 -21.31 -12.60
C ASN A 127 -9.13 -21.37 -11.07
N PRO A 128 -9.86 -22.29 -10.44
CA PRO A 128 -9.64 -22.62 -9.04
C PRO A 128 -8.29 -23.33 -8.85
N LEU A 129 -7.65 -23.12 -7.71
CA LEU A 129 -6.54 -23.99 -7.31
C LEU A 129 -7.12 -25.36 -6.94
N PRO A 130 -6.60 -26.49 -7.46
CA PRO A 130 -7.03 -27.81 -7.04
C PRO A 130 -6.80 -28.03 -5.53
N ALA A 131 -7.75 -28.70 -4.86
CA ALA A 131 -7.76 -28.86 -3.41
C ALA A 131 -6.50 -29.54 -2.85
N GLU A 132 -5.85 -30.38 -3.67
CA GLU A 132 -4.59 -31.04 -3.32
C GLU A 132 -3.42 -30.08 -3.13
N PHE A 133 -3.50 -28.85 -3.61
CA PHE A 133 -2.46 -27.81 -3.46
C PHE A 133 -2.84 -26.77 -2.39
N GLU A 134 -4.07 -26.78 -1.89
CA GLU A 134 -4.54 -25.78 -0.93
C GLU A 134 -4.02 -26.04 0.50
N ASN A 135 -3.64 -24.97 1.18
CA ASN A 135 -3.24 -24.96 2.60
C ASN A 135 -2.07 -25.90 2.89
N LYS A 136 -1.05 -25.85 2.04
CA LYS A 136 0.15 -26.68 2.14
C LYS A 136 1.43 -25.89 2.22
N ILE A 137 2.39 -26.45 2.93
CA ILE A 137 3.81 -26.16 2.84
C ILE A 137 4.46 -27.32 2.11
N VAL A 138 5.32 -27.01 1.15
CA VAL A 138 5.93 -28.04 0.28
C VAL A 138 7.43 -27.84 0.23
N CYS A 139 8.18 -28.86 0.61
CA CYS A 139 9.62 -28.91 0.41
C CYS A 139 9.94 -29.37 -1.00
N ALA A 140 10.24 -28.42 -1.91
CA ALA A 140 10.53 -28.70 -3.31
C ALA A 140 11.25 -27.53 -3.97
N ASP A 141 11.85 -27.80 -5.14
CA ASP A 141 12.23 -26.71 -6.06
C ASP A 141 10.99 -25.97 -6.56
N SER A 142 10.96 -24.67 -6.36
CA SER A 142 9.78 -23.84 -6.68
C SER A 142 9.46 -23.81 -8.16
N LEU A 143 10.48 -23.77 -9.03
CA LEU A 143 10.28 -23.76 -10.47
C LEU A 143 9.59 -25.07 -10.93
N GLU A 144 10.07 -26.22 -10.46
CA GLU A 144 9.53 -27.52 -10.84
C GLU A 144 8.17 -27.79 -10.20
N TYR A 145 7.94 -27.28 -8.99
CA TYR A 145 6.64 -27.45 -8.34
C TYR A 145 5.55 -26.60 -8.97
N LEU A 146 5.83 -25.34 -9.30
CA LEU A 146 4.88 -24.41 -9.92
C LEU A 146 4.38 -24.93 -11.28
N LYS A 147 5.20 -25.65 -12.05
CA LYS A 147 4.80 -26.27 -13.32
C LYS A 147 3.64 -27.26 -13.19
N LYS A 148 3.38 -27.80 -12.00
CA LYS A 148 2.27 -28.71 -11.72
C LYS A 148 0.93 -27.99 -11.55
N LEU A 149 0.96 -26.67 -11.29
CA LEU A 149 -0.23 -25.87 -11.05
C LEU A 149 -0.88 -25.43 -12.37
N PRO A 150 -2.21 -25.35 -12.43
CA PRO A 150 -2.89 -24.79 -13.60
C PRO A 150 -2.61 -23.28 -13.73
N ASP A 151 -2.79 -22.75 -14.93
CA ASP A 151 -2.72 -21.33 -15.20
C ASP A 151 -3.80 -20.57 -14.42
N ASN A 152 -3.52 -19.33 -14.06
CA ASN A 152 -4.50 -18.40 -13.48
C ASN A 152 -5.26 -18.94 -12.24
N CYS A 153 -4.58 -19.62 -11.31
CA CYS A 153 -5.21 -20.24 -10.13
C CYS A 153 -4.88 -19.55 -8.81
N ILE A 154 -3.88 -18.67 -8.75
CA ILE A 154 -3.41 -17.96 -7.55
C ILE A 154 -3.94 -16.53 -7.53
N ASP A 155 -4.45 -16.06 -6.40
CA ASP A 155 -5.04 -14.72 -6.26
C ASP A 155 -4.03 -13.63 -5.95
N ILE A 156 -3.05 -13.94 -5.11
CA ILE A 156 -1.95 -13.06 -4.72
C ILE A 156 -0.68 -13.84 -4.47
N ILE A 157 0.43 -13.31 -4.93
CA ILE A 157 1.78 -13.77 -4.59
C ILE A 157 2.39 -12.69 -3.70
N PHE A 158 2.91 -13.06 -2.55
CA PHE A 158 3.73 -12.20 -1.71
C PHE A 158 4.97 -12.93 -1.27
N THR A 159 6.13 -12.40 -1.63
CA THR A 159 7.42 -13.05 -1.40
C THR A 159 8.55 -12.07 -1.22
N SER A 160 9.61 -12.53 -0.57
CA SER A 160 10.93 -11.89 -0.53
C SER A 160 11.96 -12.92 -1.01
N PRO A 161 12.47 -12.81 -2.23
CA PRO A 161 13.43 -13.77 -2.76
C PRO A 161 14.75 -13.70 -1.97
N PRO A 162 15.58 -14.76 -1.98
CA PRO A 162 16.93 -14.71 -1.41
C PRO A 162 17.73 -13.58 -2.07
N TYR A 163 18.52 -12.85 -1.28
CA TYR A 163 19.14 -11.60 -1.75
C TYR A 163 20.52 -11.76 -2.40
N ASN A 164 21.05 -12.98 -2.46
CA ASN A 164 22.38 -13.29 -3.01
C ASN A 164 23.53 -12.49 -2.34
N PHE A 165 23.46 -12.34 -1.03
CA PHE A 165 24.43 -11.59 -0.21
C PHE A 165 25.49 -12.47 0.48
N GLY A 166 25.48 -13.77 0.25
CA GLY A 166 26.27 -14.71 1.04
C GLY A 166 25.71 -14.91 2.45
N LEU A 167 24.39 -14.76 2.64
CA LEU A 167 23.72 -15.18 3.85
C LEU A 167 23.76 -16.70 3.93
N GLU A 168 23.99 -17.22 5.13
CA GLU A 168 23.95 -18.65 5.39
C GLU A 168 22.50 -19.12 5.42
N TYR A 169 22.00 -19.56 4.25
CA TYR A 169 20.77 -20.35 4.14
C TYR A 169 21.13 -21.83 4.22
N ASP A 170 20.23 -22.64 4.75
CA ASP A 170 20.46 -24.07 5.01
C ASP A 170 20.94 -24.85 3.78
N THR A 171 20.31 -24.65 2.63
CA THR A 171 20.57 -25.44 1.41
C THR A 171 20.96 -24.61 0.18
N HIS A 172 20.90 -23.29 0.27
CA HIS A 172 21.14 -22.39 -0.86
C HIS A 172 22.49 -21.68 -0.76
N ASN A 173 23.29 -21.76 -1.83
CA ASN A 173 24.52 -20.99 -1.94
C ASN A 173 24.19 -19.57 -2.45
N ASP A 174 24.13 -18.64 -1.53
CA ASP A 174 23.83 -17.21 -1.78
C ASP A 174 25.05 -16.45 -2.36
N THR A 175 26.01 -17.13 -2.99
CA THR A 175 27.18 -16.56 -3.65
C THR A 175 27.24 -16.86 -5.14
N ALA A 176 26.11 -17.25 -5.74
CA ALA A 176 26.03 -17.47 -7.19
C ALA A 176 26.36 -16.18 -7.96
N GLY A 177 26.93 -16.33 -9.15
CA GLY A 177 27.10 -15.18 -10.05
C GLY A 177 25.74 -14.53 -10.35
N TRP A 178 25.72 -13.20 -10.39
CA TRP A 178 24.46 -12.42 -10.51
C TRP A 178 23.61 -12.83 -11.72
N ASN A 179 24.23 -13.23 -12.85
CA ASN A 179 23.47 -13.72 -14.02
C ASN A 179 22.72 -15.02 -13.70
N ALA A 180 23.42 -15.99 -13.09
CA ALA A 180 22.80 -17.26 -12.72
C ALA A 180 21.69 -17.06 -11.66
N TYR A 181 21.88 -16.16 -10.72
CA TYR A 181 20.86 -15.78 -9.74
C TYR A 181 19.61 -15.22 -10.42
N TYR A 182 19.75 -14.24 -11.33
CA TYR A 182 18.60 -13.66 -12.01
C TYR A 182 17.94 -14.65 -12.99
N ASP A 183 18.70 -15.52 -13.64
CA ASP A 183 18.14 -16.57 -14.49
C ASP A 183 17.23 -17.53 -13.71
N MET A 184 17.66 -17.97 -12.53
CA MET A 184 16.89 -18.78 -11.61
C MET A 184 15.65 -18.02 -11.11
N LEU A 185 15.84 -16.82 -10.56
CA LEU A 185 14.77 -16.00 -9.99
C LEU A 185 13.69 -15.68 -11.03
N PHE A 186 14.08 -15.26 -12.22
CA PHE A 186 13.16 -14.93 -13.28
C PHE A 186 12.49 -16.15 -13.89
N GLY A 187 13.14 -17.31 -13.85
CA GLY A 187 12.50 -18.59 -14.16
C GLY A 187 11.30 -18.85 -13.26
N ILE A 188 11.49 -18.75 -11.95
CA ILE A 188 10.44 -18.90 -10.93
C ILE A 188 9.37 -17.82 -11.11
N PHE A 189 9.75 -16.56 -11.31
CA PHE A 189 8.80 -15.46 -11.47
C PHE A 189 7.94 -15.57 -12.73
N ARG A 190 8.45 -16.13 -13.85
CA ARG A 190 7.64 -16.42 -15.04
C ARG A 190 6.55 -17.43 -14.71
N GLU A 191 6.88 -18.51 -14.01
CA GLU A 191 5.88 -19.50 -13.57
C GLU A 191 4.88 -18.87 -12.57
N CYS A 192 5.35 -18.03 -11.65
CA CYS A 192 4.49 -17.26 -10.77
C CYS A 192 3.51 -16.36 -11.55
N ILE A 193 3.96 -15.65 -12.58
CA ILE A 193 3.10 -14.87 -13.47
C ILE A 193 2.09 -15.77 -14.19
N ARG A 194 2.50 -16.97 -14.67
CA ARG A 194 1.62 -17.92 -15.33
C ARG A 194 0.48 -18.34 -14.42
N VAL A 195 0.78 -18.79 -13.20
CA VAL A 195 -0.22 -19.28 -12.24
C VAL A 195 -1.04 -18.17 -11.59
N LEU A 196 -0.58 -16.91 -11.62
CA LEU A 196 -1.31 -15.77 -11.07
C LEU A 196 -2.56 -15.49 -11.90
N LYS A 197 -3.71 -15.31 -11.28
CA LYS A 197 -5.00 -14.99 -11.92
C LYS A 197 -4.95 -13.65 -12.66
N TYR A 198 -5.74 -13.54 -13.72
CA TYR A 198 -6.02 -12.26 -14.35
C TYR A 198 -6.67 -11.31 -13.31
N GLY A 199 -6.09 -10.13 -13.13
CA GLY A 199 -6.44 -9.22 -12.03
C GLY A 199 -5.80 -9.57 -10.68
N GLY A 200 -4.97 -10.61 -10.59
CA GLY A 200 -4.20 -10.99 -9.41
C GLY A 200 -3.09 -10.00 -9.09
N ARG A 201 -2.50 -10.15 -7.92
CA ARG A 201 -1.41 -9.29 -7.40
C ARG A 201 -0.13 -10.08 -7.22
N PHE A 202 0.97 -9.54 -7.73
CA PHE A 202 2.32 -10.00 -7.42
C PHE A 202 3.01 -8.92 -6.57
N VAL A 203 3.37 -9.27 -5.36
CA VAL A 203 4.01 -8.35 -4.41
C VAL A 203 5.38 -8.91 -4.05
N VAL A 204 6.42 -8.11 -4.25
CA VAL A 204 7.80 -8.49 -3.96
C VAL A 204 8.37 -7.52 -2.94
N ASN A 205 8.86 -8.06 -1.82
CA ASN A 205 9.66 -7.30 -0.86
C ASN A 205 11.13 -7.43 -1.23
N ILE A 206 11.81 -6.32 -1.42
CA ILE A 206 13.20 -6.30 -1.87
C ILE A 206 14.01 -5.17 -1.26
N GLN A 207 15.21 -5.49 -0.84
CA GLN A 207 16.19 -4.53 -0.34
C GLN A 207 17.08 -4.05 -1.49
N PRO A 208 17.37 -2.74 -1.59
CA PRO A 208 18.45 -2.26 -2.45
C PRO A 208 19.78 -2.87 -2.04
N LEU A 209 20.46 -3.49 -2.95
CA LEU A 209 21.81 -4.03 -2.69
C LEU A 209 22.83 -2.92 -2.76
N TYR A 210 23.64 -2.79 -1.73
CA TYR A 210 24.68 -1.76 -1.64
C TYR A 210 26.11 -2.32 -1.61
N SER A 211 26.31 -3.58 -1.24
CA SER A 211 27.66 -4.19 -1.18
C SER A 211 28.29 -4.36 -2.56
N ASP A 212 27.49 -4.82 -3.53
CA ASP A 212 27.93 -5.09 -4.91
C ASP A 212 27.46 -4.01 -5.89
N TYR A 213 26.84 -2.94 -5.39
CA TYR A 213 26.26 -1.86 -6.21
C TYR A 213 25.24 -2.33 -7.25
N ILE A 214 24.57 -3.45 -6.99
CA ILE A 214 23.54 -4.01 -7.87
C ILE A 214 22.18 -3.44 -7.47
N PRO A 215 21.51 -2.68 -8.35
CA PRO A 215 20.19 -2.13 -8.08
C PRO A 215 19.08 -3.20 -8.30
N ALA A 216 19.07 -4.24 -7.45
CA ALA A 216 18.21 -5.41 -7.62
C ALA A 216 16.73 -5.06 -7.77
N HIS A 217 16.23 -4.07 -7.02
CA HIS A 217 14.84 -3.59 -7.14
C HIS A 217 14.54 -3.04 -8.54
N HIS A 218 15.46 -2.31 -9.19
CA HIS A 218 15.28 -1.83 -10.56
C HIS A 218 15.30 -2.97 -11.59
N ILE A 219 16.20 -3.94 -11.41
CA ILE A 219 16.31 -5.09 -12.31
C ILE A 219 15.04 -5.94 -12.25
N ILE A 220 14.54 -6.20 -11.04
CA ILE A 220 13.29 -6.93 -10.82
C ILE A 220 12.10 -6.15 -11.37
N SER A 221 12.03 -4.83 -11.14
CA SER A 221 10.99 -3.99 -11.71
C SER A 221 11.00 -4.03 -13.24
N SER A 222 12.18 -3.94 -13.88
CA SER A 222 12.31 -4.05 -15.33
C SER A 222 11.78 -5.39 -15.84
N PHE A 223 12.11 -6.50 -15.18
CA PHE A 223 11.59 -7.82 -15.51
C PHE A 223 10.06 -7.86 -15.54
N PHE A 224 9.39 -7.33 -14.50
CA PHE A 224 7.92 -7.32 -14.46
C PHE A 224 7.32 -6.43 -15.56
N LEU A 225 7.93 -5.29 -15.86
CA LEU A 225 7.49 -4.40 -16.93
C LEU A 225 7.63 -5.05 -18.30
N GLU A 226 8.75 -5.71 -18.56
CA GLU A 226 9.01 -6.47 -19.81
C GLU A 226 8.00 -7.62 -19.99
N ASN A 227 7.61 -8.28 -18.89
CA ASN A 227 6.58 -9.32 -18.87
C ASN A 227 5.15 -8.76 -18.81
N LYS A 228 4.94 -7.47 -19.16
CA LYS A 228 3.62 -6.83 -19.28
C LYS A 228 2.79 -6.81 -17.98
N MET A 229 3.44 -6.97 -16.82
CA MET A 229 2.78 -6.78 -15.54
C MET A 229 2.57 -5.29 -15.28
N ILE A 230 1.38 -4.90 -14.85
CA ILE A 230 1.06 -3.50 -14.59
C ILE A 230 1.62 -3.09 -13.22
N TRP A 231 2.55 -2.17 -13.19
CA TRP A 231 3.05 -1.60 -11.94
C TRP A 231 1.93 -0.79 -11.25
N LYS A 232 1.50 -1.25 -10.09
CA LYS A 232 0.44 -0.61 -9.31
C LYS A 232 1.00 0.45 -8.36
N GLY A 233 2.19 0.26 -7.90
CA GLY A 233 2.87 1.17 -6.98
C GLY A 233 3.95 0.48 -6.17
N GLU A 234 4.62 1.28 -5.38
CA GLU A 234 5.72 0.90 -4.51
C GLU A 234 5.44 1.41 -3.10
N ILE A 235 5.73 0.62 -2.10
CA ILE A 235 5.63 0.99 -0.70
C ILE A 235 7.04 0.95 -0.11
N LEU A 236 7.46 2.04 0.54
CA LEU A 236 8.70 2.11 1.27
C LEU A 236 8.48 1.58 2.68
N TRP A 237 9.06 0.42 2.99
CA TRP A 237 9.07 -0.12 4.34
C TRP A 237 10.28 0.38 5.12
N GLU A 238 10.10 1.38 5.97
CA GLU A 238 11.11 1.91 6.87
C GLU A 238 11.24 1.03 8.11
N LYS A 239 12.44 0.47 8.30
CA LYS A 239 12.72 -0.51 9.38
C LYS A 239 12.98 0.13 10.73
N ASN A 240 13.13 1.47 10.82
CA ASN A 240 13.52 2.19 12.05
C ASN A 240 14.83 1.70 12.68
N ASN A 241 15.71 1.11 11.87
CA ASN A 241 16.97 0.51 12.31
C ASN A 241 18.17 1.38 11.90
N TYR A 242 18.26 2.59 12.45
CA TYR A 242 19.32 3.55 12.12
C TYR A 242 20.70 3.15 12.65
N ASN A 243 20.77 2.21 13.59
CA ASN A 243 21.99 1.73 14.23
C ASN A 243 22.45 0.35 13.72
N CYS A 244 22.13 0.02 12.47
CA CYS A 244 22.53 -1.26 11.88
C CYS A 244 24.04 -1.43 11.95
N LYS A 245 24.50 -2.45 12.68
CA LYS A 245 25.93 -2.77 12.86
C LYS A 245 26.61 -3.19 11.56
N MET A 246 25.84 -3.65 10.57
CA MET A 246 26.36 -4.14 9.29
C MET A 246 26.64 -3.02 8.27
N CYS A 247 26.35 -1.76 8.62
CA CYS A 247 26.58 -0.64 7.72
C CYS A 247 27.83 0.14 8.13
N SER A 248 28.93 -0.07 7.43
CA SER A 248 30.08 0.83 7.52
C SER A 248 29.74 2.21 6.90
N TYR A 249 30.55 3.20 7.20
CA TYR A 249 30.37 4.55 6.62
C TYR A 249 31.13 4.76 5.31
N GLY A 250 31.95 3.80 4.89
CA GLY A 250 32.90 4.02 3.81
C GLY A 250 33.97 5.02 4.22
N SER A 251 34.28 5.98 3.35
CA SER A 251 35.21 7.06 3.70
C SER A 251 34.54 8.03 4.69
N TRP A 252 35.08 8.05 5.93
CA TRP A 252 34.54 8.90 6.99
C TRP A 252 34.78 10.38 6.70
N LYS A 253 33.75 11.18 6.69
CA LYS A 253 33.78 12.64 6.43
C LYS A 253 34.49 13.05 5.13
N SER A 254 34.49 12.18 4.13
CA SER A 254 35.11 12.43 2.84
C SER A 254 34.20 12.06 1.69
N PRO A 255 34.11 12.88 0.64
CA PRO A 255 33.34 12.55 -0.56
C PRO A 255 34.00 11.47 -1.43
N SER A 256 35.15 10.93 -1.02
CA SER A 256 35.92 9.95 -1.79
C SER A 256 35.12 8.66 -2.07
N SER A 257 34.48 8.07 -1.03
CA SER A 257 33.67 6.87 -1.17
C SER A 257 32.76 6.68 0.04
N PRO A 258 31.77 7.55 0.28
CA PRO A 258 30.80 7.36 1.36
C PRO A 258 29.82 6.25 1.00
N TYR A 259 29.46 5.39 1.95
CA TYR A 259 28.43 4.38 1.76
C TYR A 259 27.07 4.93 2.17
N LEU A 260 26.05 4.70 1.32
CA LEU A 260 24.67 5.03 1.64
C LEU A 260 24.07 3.91 2.49
N LYS A 261 23.43 4.27 3.60
CA LYS A 261 22.79 3.33 4.51
C LYS A 261 21.31 3.20 4.14
N TYR A 262 20.93 2.01 3.70
CA TYR A 262 19.52 1.70 3.45
C TYR A 262 18.86 1.20 4.73
N THR A 263 17.97 2.01 5.30
CA THR A 263 17.18 1.68 6.48
C THR A 263 15.76 1.24 6.11
N TRP A 264 15.54 0.97 4.82
CA TRP A 264 14.25 0.60 4.24
C TRP A 264 14.40 -0.51 3.21
N GLU A 265 13.27 -1.14 2.92
CA GLU A 265 13.08 -2.02 1.77
C GLU A 265 11.92 -1.52 0.92
N PHE A 266 11.85 -2.00 -0.31
CA PHE A 266 10.76 -1.72 -1.23
C PHE A 266 9.78 -2.90 -1.29
N ILE A 267 8.49 -2.59 -1.20
CA ILE A 267 7.42 -3.54 -1.47
C ILE A 267 6.81 -3.14 -2.79
N GLU A 268 7.23 -3.80 -3.84
CA GLU A 268 6.77 -3.56 -5.21
C GLU A 268 5.47 -4.31 -5.47
N VAL A 269 4.47 -3.64 -6.02
CA VAL A 269 3.14 -4.21 -6.28
C VAL A 269 2.82 -4.19 -7.77
N TYR A 270 2.58 -5.37 -8.33
CA TYR A 270 2.22 -5.55 -9.74
C TYR A 270 0.85 -6.21 -9.88
N CYS A 271 0.18 -5.94 -11.02
CA CYS A 271 -1.09 -6.54 -11.37
C CYS A 271 -0.96 -7.28 -12.70
N LYS A 272 -1.55 -8.48 -12.81
CA LYS A 272 -1.64 -9.20 -14.07
C LYS A 272 -2.88 -8.77 -14.84
N GLY A 273 -2.69 -8.18 -16.00
CA GLY A 273 -3.72 -7.86 -16.99
C GLY A 273 -4.73 -6.78 -16.66
N ASP A 274 -5.11 -6.58 -15.40
CA ASP A 274 -6.04 -5.53 -14.96
C ASP A 274 -5.62 -4.91 -13.61
N LEU A 275 -5.80 -3.61 -13.49
CA LEU A 275 -5.62 -2.90 -12.21
C LEU A 275 -6.70 -3.26 -11.18
N LYS A 276 -7.87 -3.70 -11.63
CA LYS A 276 -8.97 -4.10 -10.75
C LYS A 276 -8.84 -5.57 -10.39
N LYS A 277 -8.76 -5.87 -9.10
CA LYS A 277 -8.82 -7.24 -8.61
C LYS A 277 -10.26 -7.72 -8.58
N PRO A 278 -10.60 -8.88 -9.19
CA PRO A 278 -11.90 -9.51 -9.02
C PRO A 278 -12.06 -10.00 -7.58
N GLY A 279 -13.29 -9.92 -7.05
CA GLY A 279 -13.62 -10.40 -5.70
C GLY A 279 -14.93 -9.81 -5.18
N LYS A 280 -15.44 -10.39 -4.10
CA LYS A 280 -16.68 -9.94 -3.45
C LYS A 280 -16.34 -8.93 -2.36
N ALA A 281 -17.02 -7.77 -2.35
CA ALA A 281 -16.83 -6.74 -1.33
C ALA A 281 -17.07 -7.25 0.11
N ALA A 282 -17.95 -8.21 0.28
CA ALA A 282 -18.22 -8.84 1.58
C ALA A 282 -17.01 -9.62 2.16
N ASN A 283 -16.04 -9.98 1.32
CA ASN A 283 -14.81 -10.66 1.73
C ASN A 283 -13.66 -9.68 2.04
N ALA A 284 -13.90 -8.38 1.95
CA ALA A 284 -12.93 -7.38 2.38
C ALA A 284 -12.93 -7.28 3.91
N ASP A 285 -11.76 -7.43 4.51
CA ASP A 285 -11.57 -7.47 5.96
C ASP A 285 -10.71 -6.31 6.49
N ILE A 286 -10.52 -5.29 5.67
CA ILE A 286 -9.82 -4.07 6.05
C ILE A 286 -10.80 -3.02 6.58
N THR A 287 -10.52 -2.45 7.75
CA THR A 287 -11.31 -1.36 8.33
C THR A 287 -11.04 -0.02 7.61
N ALA A 288 -11.92 0.96 7.80
CA ALA A 288 -11.76 2.27 7.19
C ALA A 288 -10.48 2.99 7.67
N ASP A 289 -10.11 2.80 8.94
CA ASP A 289 -8.94 3.46 9.52
C ASP A 289 -7.63 2.77 9.13
N GLU A 290 -7.61 1.43 9.09
CA GLU A 290 -6.51 0.66 8.49
C GLU A 290 -6.30 1.09 7.04
N PHE A 291 -7.37 1.13 6.24
CA PHE A 291 -7.29 1.51 4.83
C PHE A 291 -6.70 2.91 4.65
N LYS A 292 -7.21 3.93 5.37
CA LYS A 292 -6.69 5.31 5.28
C LYS A 292 -5.22 5.40 5.66
N SER A 293 -4.82 4.67 6.70
CA SER A 293 -3.45 4.64 7.19
C SER A 293 -2.51 3.89 6.26
N TRP A 294 -2.94 2.72 5.74
CA TRP A 294 -2.06 1.81 5.01
C TRP A 294 -1.93 2.12 3.51
N VAL A 295 -2.86 2.88 2.92
CA VAL A 295 -2.70 3.38 1.53
C VAL A 295 -1.63 4.46 1.40
N VAL A 296 -1.13 4.99 2.52
CA VAL A 296 0.06 5.85 2.51
C VAL A 296 1.28 4.98 2.27
N ALA A 297 1.93 5.15 1.13
CA ALA A 297 2.99 4.28 0.62
C ALA A 297 4.35 4.46 1.35
N LYS A 298 4.32 4.76 2.64
CA LYS A 298 5.48 4.73 3.54
C LYS A 298 5.06 4.11 4.86
N TRP A 299 5.60 2.92 5.14
CA TRP A 299 5.29 2.18 6.36
C TRP A 299 6.48 2.15 7.29
N SER A 300 6.28 2.60 8.52
CA SER A 300 7.25 2.50 9.60
C SER A 300 6.89 1.29 10.45
N ILE A 301 7.59 0.18 10.26
CA ILE A 301 7.36 -1.09 10.93
C ILE A 301 8.71 -1.63 11.39
N ALA A 302 8.85 -1.95 12.68
CA ALA A 302 10.07 -2.55 13.20
C ALA A 302 10.33 -3.92 12.52
N PRO A 303 11.59 -4.24 12.18
CA PRO A 303 11.93 -5.56 11.65
C PRO A 303 11.68 -6.65 12.69
N GLU A 304 11.54 -7.89 12.21
CA GLU A 304 11.45 -9.05 13.10
C GLU A 304 12.71 -9.18 13.97
N ARG A 305 12.53 -9.37 15.27
CA ARG A 305 13.64 -9.46 16.24
C ARG A 305 13.91 -10.88 16.71
N HIS A 306 12.93 -11.78 16.53
CA HIS A 306 12.97 -13.15 17.00
C HIS A 306 13.39 -14.15 15.91
N MET A 307 14.03 -13.67 14.83
CA MET A 307 14.44 -14.50 13.69
C MET A 307 15.26 -15.75 14.11
N LYS A 308 16.08 -15.62 15.14
CA LYS A 308 16.91 -16.76 15.66
C LYS A 308 16.08 -17.89 16.23
N GLU A 309 14.90 -17.61 16.76
CA GLU A 309 13.99 -18.63 17.30
C GLU A 309 13.41 -19.52 16.19
N PHE A 310 13.39 -18.98 14.96
CA PHE A 310 12.89 -19.67 13.77
C PHE A 310 14.01 -20.22 12.88
N GLY A 311 15.29 -20.07 13.28
CA GLY A 311 16.43 -20.55 12.51
C GLY A 311 16.64 -19.85 11.15
N HIS A 312 15.95 -18.73 10.88
CA HIS A 312 15.96 -18.07 9.57
C HIS A 312 16.72 -16.72 9.63
N PRO A 313 17.65 -16.45 8.69
CA PRO A 313 18.53 -15.27 8.77
C PRO A 313 17.82 -13.94 8.41
N ALA A 314 16.75 -13.99 7.62
CA ALA A 314 16.05 -12.80 7.11
C ALA A 314 14.54 -13.03 7.05
N MET A 315 13.80 -12.41 7.96
CA MET A 315 12.34 -12.50 8.02
C MET A 315 11.74 -11.09 8.07
N PHE A 316 10.64 -10.90 7.39
CA PHE A 316 9.79 -9.72 7.61
C PHE A 316 8.75 -9.98 8.72
N PRO A 317 8.28 -8.93 9.42
CA PRO A 317 7.32 -9.10 10.51
C PRO A 317 5.93 -9.45 9.99
N GLU A 318 5.16 -10.22 10.77
CA GLU A 318 3.79 -10.61 10.44
C GLU A 318 2.87 -9.40 10.16
N SER A 319 3.06 -8.28 10.89
CA SER A 319 2.28 -7.06 10.70
C SER A 319 2.46 -6.42 9.31
N LEU A 320 3.62 -6.63 8.66
CA LEU A 320 3.85 -6.20 7.29
C LEU A 320 3.04 -7.04 6.31
N VAL A 321 3.07 -8.37 6.50
CA VAL A 321 2.31 -9.32 5.67
C VAL A 321 0.81 -9.06 5.81
N GLU A 322 0.31 -8.83 7.03
CA GLU A 322 -1.09 -8.52 7.28
C GLU A 322 -1.55 -7.30 6.48
N ARG A 323 -0.77 -6.21 6.49
CA ARG A 323 -1.10 -5.02 5.70
C ARG A 323 -1.14 -5.31 4.20
N VAL A 324 -0.17 -6.07 3.68
CA VAL A 324 -0.16 -6.47 2.27
C VAL A 324 -1.39 -7.30 1.92
N LEU A 325 -1.70 -8.33 2.71
CA LEU A 325 -2.80 -9.23 2.41
C LEU A 325 -4.15 -8.53 2.51
N LYS A 326 -4.40 -7.72 3.54
CA LYS A 326 -5.67 -6.98 3.68
C LYS A 326 -5.85 -5.88 2.62
N LEU A 327 -4.77 -5.22 2.16
CA LEU A 327 -4.85 -4.21 1.11
C LEU A 327 -5.04 -4.79 -0.30
N PHE A 328 -4.49 -5.99 -0.57
CA PHE A 328 -4.34 -6.48 -1.93
C PHE A 328 -5.03 -7.83 -2.19
N SER A 329 -5.67 -8.44 -1.18
CA SER A 329 -6.45 -9.67 -1.31
C SER A 329 -7.74 -9.66 -0.50
N PHE A 330 -8.65 -10.57 -0.80
CA PHE A 330 -9.88 -10.81 -0.07
C PHE A 330 -9.76 -12.05 0.82
N LYS A 331 -10.62 -12.20 1.84
CA LYS A 331 -10.79 -13.48 2.55
C LYS A 331 -11.10 -14.58 1.53
N ASN A 332 -10.58 -15.78 1.76
CA ASN A 332 -10.65 -16.96 0.89
C ASN A 332 -9.83 -16.89 -0.41
N ASP A 333 -9.10 -15.82 -0.68
CA ASP A 333 -8.12 -15.80 -1.76
C ASP A 333 -6.97 -16.78 -1.48
N VAL A 334 -6.32 -17.25 -2.54
CA VAL A 334 -5.11 -18.10 -2.43
C VAL A 334 -3.87 -17.25 -2.46
N VAL A 335 -3.08 -17.35 -1.41
CA VAL A 335 -1.77 -16.70 -1.24
C VAL A 335 -0.67 -17.69 -1.58
N LEU A 336 0.24 -17.34 -2.48
CA LEU A 336 1.43 -18.11 -2.80
C LEU A 336 2.69 -17.38 -2.32
N ASP A 337 3.59 -18.13 -1.68
CA ASP A 337 4.97 -17.70 -1.44
C ASP A 337 5.93 -18.77 -1.99
N PRO A 338 6.63 -18.51 -3.13
CA PRO A 338 7.56 -19.47 -3.73
C PRO A 338 8.94 -19.52 -3.04
N PHE A 339 9.18 -18.66 -2.04
CA PHE A 339 10.36 -18.64 -1.18
C PHE A 339 9.93 -18.52 0.28
N ASN A 340 9.14 -19.50 0.73
CA ASN A 340 8.33 -19.42 1.95
C ASN A 340 9.16 -19.28 3.24
N GLY A 341 10.41 -19.74 3.25
CA GLY A 341 11.26 -19.73 4.42
C GLY A 341 10.55 -20.30 5.65
N ALA A 342 10.69 -19.65 6.79
CA ALA A 342 9.99 -20.03 8.02
C ALA A 342 8.46 -19.74 8.02
N GLY A 343 7.86 -19.44 6.87
CA GLY A 343 6.41 -19.42 6.66
C GLY A 343 5.66 -18.16 7.09
N THR A 344 6.29 -17.00 7.19
CA THR A 344 5.59 -15.80 7.69
C THR A 344 4.40 -15.43 6.80
N THR A 345 4.54 -15.48 5.47
CA THR A 345 3.45 -15.21 4.52
C THR A 345 2.27 -16.17 4.72
N THR A 346 2.56 -17.47 4.79
CA THR A 346 1.53 -18.51 4.87
C THR A 346 0.85 -18.56 6.24
N VAL A 347 1.58 -18.29 7.32
CA VAL A 347 1.03 -18.16 8.68
C VAL A 347 0.02 -17.01 8.75
N VAL A 348 0.38 -15.85 8.22
CA VAL A 348 -0.54 -14.69 8.20
C VAL A 348 -1.71 -14.92 7.26
N ALA A 349 -1.51 -15.59 6.12
CA ALA A 349 -2.60 -15.99 5.25
C ALA A 349 -3.63 -16.83 6.01
N LYS A 350 -3.20 -17.86 6.78
CA LYS A 350 -4.10 -18.63 7.64
C LYS A 350 -4.80 -17.77 8.68
N LYS A 351 -4.06 -16.96 9.45
CA LYS A 351 -4.61 -16.08 10.51
C LYS A 351 -5.68 -15.12 9.98
N THR A 352 -5.55 -14.69 8.73
CA THR A 352 -6.46 -13.72 8.08
C THR A 352 -7.52 -14.37 7.18
N GLY A 353 -7.71 -15.69 7.27
CA GLY A 353 -8.75 -16.42 6.54
C GLY A 353 -8.50 -16.50 5.03
N ARG A 354 -7.24 -16.52 4.61
CA ARG A 354 -6.82 -16.82 3.23
C ARG A 354 -6.35 -18.26 3.15
N ARG A 355 -6.51 -18.87 1.98
CA ARG A 355 -5.88 -20.14 1.64
C ARG A 355 -4.43 -19.86 1.28
N TYR A 356 -3.56 -20.83 1.40
CA TYR A 356 -2.14 -20.63 1.16
C TYR A 356 -1.48 -21.81 0.45
N LEU A 357 -0.37 -21.51 -0.22
CA LEU A 357 0.61 -22.47 -0.71
C LEU A 357 1.99 -21.84 -0.47
N GLY A 358 2.81 -22.48 0.34
CA GLY A 358 4.21 -22.10 0.57
C GLY A 358 5.13 -23.15 -0.02
N ILE A 359 6.15 -22.73 -0.74
CA ILE A 359 7.16 -23.63 -1.31
C ILE A 359 8.53 -23.15 -0.83
N ASP A 360 9.34 -24.10 -0.35
CA ASP A 360 10.73 -23.84 0.00
C ASP A 360 11.59 -25.07 -0.32
N ILE A 361 12.86 -24.84 -0.59
CA ILE A 361 13.78 -25.95 -0.88
C ILE A 361 14.37 -26.58 0.38
N SER A 362 14.35 -25.86 1.52
CA SER A 362 14.86 -26.33 2.81
C SER A 362 13.80 -27.08 3.59
N GLN A 363 14.09 -28.34 3.93
CA GLN A 363 13.21 -29.13 4.78
C GLN A 363 13.07 -28.53 6.18
N GLU A 364 14.16 -27.99 6.75
CA GLU A 364 14.14 -27.35 8.07
C GLU A 364 13.19 -26.15 8.11
N TYR A 365 13.20 -25.31 7.04
CA TYR A 365 12.28 -24.20 6.95
C TYR A 365 10.83 -24.66 6.74
N CYS A 366 10.61 -25.69 5.95
CA CYS A 366 9.27 -26.26 5.78
C CYS A 366 8.71 -26.80 7.09
N ASP A 367 9.50 -27.54 7.86
CA ASP A 367 9.11 -28.08 9.18
C ASP A 367 8.79 -26.94 10.17
N THR A 368 9.61 -25.87 10.16
CA THR A 368 9.37 -24.68 10.98
C THR A 368 8.08 -23.97 10.57
N ALA A 369 7.82 -23.83 9.28
CA ALA A 369 6.61 -23.21 8.76
C ALA A 369 5.36 -24.02 9.10
N GLU A 370 5.40 -25.35 8.97
CA GLU A 370 4.30 -26.25 9.35
C GLU A 370 3.98 -26.15 10.84
N LYS A 371 5.00 -26.15 11.70
CA LYS A 371 4.82 -25.96 13.14
C LYS A 371 4.15 -24.62 13.45
N ARG A 372 4.66 -23.53 12.89
CA ARG A 372 4.06 -22.20 13.06
C ARG A 372 2.61 -22.13 12.57
N ILE A 373 2.31 -22.80 11.46
CA ILE A 373 0.93 -22.92 10.97
C ILE A 373 0.07 -23.73 11.94
N ALA A 374 0.56 -24.85 12.48
CA ALA A 374 -0.19 -25.63 13.46
C ALA A 374 -0.54 -24.81 14.71
N ASP A 375 0.42 -24.03 15.21
CA ASP A 375 0.28 -23.18 16.40
C ASP A 375 -0.54 -21.89 16.12
N ALA A 376 -0.75 -21.54 14.87
CA ALA A 376 -1.46 -20.31 14.52
C ALA A 376 -2.97 -20.43 14.84
N PRO A 377 -3.57 -19.40 15.48
CA PRO A 377 -4.99 -19.41 15.79
C PRO A 377 -5.85 -19.52 14.52
N ALA A 378 -7.06 -20.04 14.68
CA ALA A 378 -8.05 -20.01 13.62
C ALA A 378 -8.35 -18.55 13.19
N PRO A 379 -8.76 -18.31 11.94
CA PRO A 379 -9.13 -16.99 11.46
C PRO A 379 -10.21 -16.36 12.34
N GLN A 380 -10.04 -15.08 12.68
CA GLN A 380 -11.06 -14.26 13.37
C GLN A 380 -12.12 -13.73 12.42
#